data_f4cd112d891be79520af463127fd5c09
#
_entry.id   f4cd112d891be79520af463127fd5c09
#
_cell.length_a   1.000
_cell.length_b   1.000
_cell.length_c   1.000
_cell.angle_alpha   90.00
_cell.angle_beta   90.00
_cell.angle_gamma   90.00
#
_symmetry.space_group_name_H-M   'P 1'
#
loop_
_entity.id
_entity.type
_entity.pdbx_description
1 polymer ?
#
loop_
_entity_poly.entity_id
_entity_poly.type
_entity_poly.pdbx_seq_one_letter_code
_entity_poly.pdbx_strand_id
1 'polypeptide(L)'
;TKGWYEEPPEKYYFKGDGSAGKGFTKIKDKYYYFDKKNRLLSGWNEIGGNVYYFGRGGVVADGWEDIDEDTYYFDKTTHVAATGWTNTDQYTDDEKKKIKEFKSNVSKLVKFEKDDYKKDEKPDEKETQKLEELADKFGEKTFNAYDRKVYEKFGGAVFYQYYFYSDHTLWTGFHKINGYYFYFDEETGKKATGWKTIDGKRYYFGLTGAAAVGEFEEDGDKKYTFSNEGVLADGIVKIDAEWKFKKEDGSWAKSEFVTSKGKIYYIGEDEAALTGWHTIEDKLYHFDNDGKLSKGLFSDDSGLYYIDKN
;
A
#
# COMPACT_ATOMS: atom_id res chain seq x y z
N THR A 1 -32.10 23.21 -37.50
CA THR A 1 -31.21 22.08 -37.58
C THR A 1 -31.37 21.25 -36.33
N LYS A 2 -31.37 19.94 -36.45
CA LYS A 2 -31.56 18.96 -35.35
C LYS A 2 -30.46 17.91 -35.46
N GLY A 3 -29.75 17.62 -34.35
CA GLY A 3 -28.66 16.68 -34.33
C GLY A 3 -27.28 17.34 -34.33
N TRP A 4 -26.28 16.60 -34.77
CA TRP A 4 -24.91 17.08 -34.83
C TRP A 4 -24.69 18.06 -35.96
N TYR A 5 -23.92 19.12 -35.67
CA TYR A 5 -23.46 20.12 -36.63
C TYR A 5 -21.96 20.36 -36.43
N GLU A 6 -21.22 20.39 -37.52
CA GLU A 6 -19.77 20.58 -37.52
C GLU A 6 -19.42 21.86 -38.29
N GLU A 7 -18.61 22.69 -37.64
CA GLU A 7 -17.99 23.89 -38.22
C GLU A 7 -16.51 23.84 -37.77
N PRO A 8 -15.66 23.19 -38.56
CA PRO A 8 -14.31 22.89 -38.10
C PRO A 8 -13.54 24.15 -37.64
N PRO A 9 -12.82 24.02 -36.48
CA PRO A 9 -12.60 22.80 -35.69
C PRO A 9 -13.74 22.47 -34.71
N GLU A 10 -14.81 23.23 -34.67
CA GLU A 10 -15.84 23.16 -33.64
C GLU A 10 -16.97 22.15 -34.00
N LYS A 11 -17.56 21.55 -32.99
CA LYS A 11 -18.70 20.67 -33.12
C LYS A 11 -19.79 20.99 -32.11
N TYR A 12 -21.04 20.96 -32.58
CA TYR A 12 -22.24 21.36 -31.81
C TYR A 12 -23.29 20.25 -31.90
N TYR A 13 -24.25 20.31 -30.97
CA TYR A 13 -25.43 19.46 -31.02
C TYR A 13 -26.69 20.27 -30.77
N PHE A 14 -27.67 20.14 -31.64
CA PHE A 14 -28.98 20.80 -31.49
C PHE A 14 -30.06 19.79 -31.11
N LYS A 15 -30.76 20.05 -29.99
CA LYS A 15 -31.84 19.23 -29.48
C LYS A 15 -33.08 19.28 -30.38
N GLY A 16 -34.10 18.45 -30.03
CA GLY A 16 -35.37 18.40 -30.76
C GLY A 16 -36.14 19.70 -30.81
N ASP A 17 -36.00 20.55 -29.82
CA ASP A 17 -36.56 21.87 -29.70
C ASP A 17 -35.75 22.99 -30.40
N GLY A 18 -34.66 22.60 -31.01
CA GLY A 18 -33.75 23.54 -31.68
C GLY A 18 -32.70 24.20 -30.77
N SER A 19 -32.75 23.99 -29.45
CA SER A 19 -31.75 24.53 -28.53
C SER A 19 -30.40 23.79 -28.67
N ALA A 20 -29.29 24.52 -28.51
CA ALA A 20 -27.96 23.92 -28.51
C ALA A 20 -27.67 23.15 -27.22
N GLY A 21 -26.85 22.08 -27.31
CA GLY A 21 -26.32 21.39 -26.16
C GLY A 21 -25.51 22.30 -25.27
N LYS A 22 -25.60 22.16 -23.94
CA LYS A 22 -24.89 22.98 -22.96
C LYS A 22 -24.58 22.13 -21.70
N GLY A 23 -23.36 22.24 -21.18
CA GLY A 23 -22.94 21.44 -20.05
C GLY A 23 -23.01 19.95 -20.34
N PHE A 24 -23.15 19.12 -19.31
CA PHE A 24 -23.37 17.70 -19.50
C PHE A 24 -24.70 17.44 -20.20
N THR A 25 -24.63 16.78 -21.32
CA THR A 25 -25.81 16.49 -22.17
C THR A 25 -25.78 15.02 -22.56
N LYS A 26 -26.84 14.27 -22.20
CA LYS A 26 -27.03 12.90 -22.64
C LYS A 26 -27.61 12.88 -24.04
N ILE A 27 -26.93 12.22 -24.97
CA ILE A 27 -27.36 12.04 -26.34
C ILE A 27 -27.37 10.53 -26.63
N LYS A 28 -28.56 9.94 -26.80
CA LYS A 28 -28.77 8.50 -26.71
C LYS A 28 -28.28 7.98 -25.37
N ASP A 29 -27.34 7.03 -25.35
CA ASP A 29 -26.81 6.42 -24.13
C ASP A 29 -25.42 6.93 -23.72
N LYS A 30 -24.95 8.02 -24.37
CA LYS A 30 -23.62 8.58 -24.13
C LYS A 30 -23.73 10.00 -23.57
N TYR A 31 -22.77 10.35 -22.68
CA TYR A 31 -22.67 11.69 -22.14
C TYR A 31 -21.58 12.48 -22.88
N TYR A 32 -21.88 13.77 -23.07
CA TYR A 32 -21.04 14.76 -23.73
C TYR A 32 -21.02 16.02 -22.89
N TYR A 33 -20.02 16.86 -23.06
CA TYR A 33 -20.02 18.18 -22.46
C TYR A 33 -19.84 19.27 -23.51
N PHE A 34 -20.70 20.29 -23.42
CA PHE A 34 -20.64 21.47 -24.26
C PHE A 34 -20.27 22.70 -23.41
N ASP A 35 -19.27 23.44 -23.82
CA ASP A 35 -18.77 24.64 -23.12
C ASP A 35 -19.78 25.79 -23.12
N LYS A 36 -19.38 26.93 -22.54
CA LYS A 36 -20.22 28.13 -22.48
C LYS A 36 -20.59 28.73 -23.87
N LYS A 37 -19.85 28.33 -24.91
CA LYS A 37 -20.10 28.66 -26.31
C LYS A 37 -20.83 27.55 -27.06
N ASN A 38 -21.33 26.55 -26.35
CA ASN A 38 -22.01 25.33 -26.85
C ASN A 38 -21.13 24.44 -27.75
N ARG A 39 -19.80 24.52 -27.62
CA ARG A 39 -18.84 23.71 -28.37
C ARG A 39 -18.57 22.40 -27.62
N LEU A 40 -18.54 21.28 -28.34
CA LEU A 40 -18.19 19.99 -27.79
C LEU A 40 -16.75 19.98 -27.27
N LEU A 41 -16.55 19.50 -26.05
CA LEU A 41 -15.21 19.27 -25.51
C LEU A 41 -14.63 17.92 -25.97
N SER A 42 -13.29 17.86 -26.03
CA SER A 42 -12.49 16.66 -26.28
C SER A 42 -11.22 16.67 -25.45
N GLY A 43 -10.62 15.49 -25.21
CA GLY A 43 -9.41 15.35 -24.38
C GLY A 43 -9.65 15.63 -22.90
N TRP A 44 -8.55 15.90 -22.20
CA TRP A 44 -8.57 16.23 -20.77
C TRP A 44 -9.14 17.63 -20.51
N ASN A 45 -10.07 17.73 -19.57
CA ASN A 45 -10.70 19.00 -19.19
C ASN A 45 -10.99 19.04 -17.69
N GLU A 46 -10.72 20.18 -17.05
CA GLU A 46 -11.17 20.47 -15.69
C GLU A 46 -12.46 21.29 -15.73
N ILE A 47 -13.49 20.78 -15.05
CA ILE A 47 -14.83 21.40 -15.00
C ILE A 47 -15.28 21.43 -13.54
N GLY A 48 -15.40 22.61 -12.99
CA GLY A 48 -15.86 22.80 -11.60
C GLY A 48 -14.94 22.18 -10.55
N GLY A 49 -13.63 22.12 -10.80
CA GLY A 49 -12.63 21.52 -9.90
C GLY A 49 -12.52 19.99 -10.01
N ASN A 50 -13.24 19.37 -10.93
CA ASN A 50 -13.13 17.94 -11.24
C ASN A 50 -12.51 17.76 -12.63
N VAL A 51 -11.74 16.67 -12.79
CA VAL A 51 -11.07 16.33 -14.04
C VAL A 51 -11.85 15.26 -14.79
N TYR A 52 -12.02 15.46 -16.07
CA TYR A 52 -12.74 14.58 -17.00
C TYR A 52 -11.91 14.34 -18.26
N TYR A 53 -12.14 13.21 -18.89
CA TYR A 53 -11.62 12.94 -20.23
C TYR A 53 -12.76 12.72 -21.22
N PHE A 54 -12.68 13.39 -22.35
CA PHE A 54 -13.62 13.25 -23.46
C PHE A 54 -12.90 12.58 -24.62
N GLY A 55 -13.13 11.28 -24.78
CA GLY A 55 -12.48 10.45 -25.77
C GLY A 55 -12.90 10.77 -27.20
N ARG A 56 -12.65 9.84 -28.08
CA ARG A 56 -12.95 10.00 -29.50
C ARG A 56 -14.42 10.36 -29.73
N GLY A 57 -14.65 11.48 -30.40
CA GLY A 57 -15.99 12.01 -30.68
C GLY A 57 -16.62 12.77 -29.51
N GLY A 58 -15.86 13.08 -28.47
CA GLY A 58 -16.29 13.90 -27.31
C GLY A 58 -17.16 13.15 -26.31
N VAL A 59 -17.16 11.83 -26.32
CA VAL A 59 -17.84 11.01 -25.31
C VAL A 59 -17.05 11.07 -24.01
N VAL A 60 -17.71 11.36 -22.88
CA VAL A 60 -17.05 11.35 -21.57
C VAL A 60 -16.62 9.92 -21.21
N ALA A 61 -15.43 9.78 -20.69
CA ALA A 61 -14.91 8.51 -20.20
C ALA A 61 -15.68 8.03 -18.96
N ASP A 62 -15.88 6.73 -18.83
CA ASP A 62 -16.39 6.07 -17.64
C ASP A 62 -15.76 4.69 -17.46
N GLY A 63 -15.52 4.29 -16.21
CA GLY A 63 -14.82 3.05 -15.93
C GLY A 63 -13.31 3.12 -16.21
N TRP A 64 -12.73 2.00 -16.56
CA TRP A 64 -11.31 1.88 -16.89
C TRP A 64 -11.04 2.31 -18.32
N GLU A 65 -10.04 3.16 -18.49
CA GLU A 65 -9.60 3.67 -19.80
C GLU A 65 -8.08 3.70 -19.86
N ASP A 66 -7.52 3.19 -20.96
CA ASP A 66 -6.12 3.36 -21.30
C ASP A 66 -6.00 4.57 -22.25
N ILE A 67 -5.25 5.57 -21.82
CA ILE A 67 -5.06 6.83 -22.56
C ILE A 67 -3.56 7.03 -22.70
N ASP A 68 -3.08 7.08 -23.95
CA ASP A 68 -1.66 7.05 -24.27
C ASP A 68 -1.02 5.75 -23.72
N GLU A 69 -0.07 5.84 -22.79
CA GLU A 69 0.62 4.68 -22.18
C GLU A 69 0.16 4.39 -20.74
N ASP A 70 -0.79 5.17 -20.22
CA ASP A 70 -1.21 5.13 -18.83
C ASP A 70 -2.65 4.63 -18.66
N THR A 71 -2.91 3.99 -17.52
CA THR A 71 -4.25 3.49 -17.15
C THR A 71 -4.92 4.42 -16.15
N TYR A 72 -6.18 4.73 -16.41
CA TYR A 72 -7.03 5.63 -15.62
C TYR A 72 -8.34 4.95 -15.23
N TYR A 73 -8.97 5.49 -14.20
CA TYR A 73 -10.33 5.11 -13.85
C TYR A 73 -11.21 6.35 -13.68
N PHE A 74 -12.37 6.33 -14.33
CA PHE A 74 -13.39 7.35 -14.23
C PHE A 74 -14.61 6.78 -13.50
N ASP A 75 -15.09 7.49 -12.48
CA ASP A 75 -16.29 7.05 -11.74
C ASP A 75 -17.49 6.98 -12.69
N LYS A 76 -18.15 5.83 -12.74
CA LYS A 76 -19.26 5.57 -13.71
C LYS A 76 -20.50 6.44 -13.50
N THR A 77 -20.62 7.08 -12.34
CA THR A 77 -21.78 7.94 -12.03
C THR A 77 -21.45 9.41 -12.25
N THR A 78 -20.29 9.84 -11.77
CA THR A 78 -19.85 11.23 -11.83
C THR A 78 -18.96 11.53 -13.04
N HIS A 79 -18.36 10.49 -13.64
CA HIS A 79 -17.36 10.55 -14.72
C HIS A 79 -16.06 11.28 -14.35
N VAL A 80 -15.84 11.50 -13.05
CA VAL A 80 -14.64 12.17 -12.55
C VAL A 80 -13.46 11.21 -12.54
N ALA A 81 -12.30 11.66 -12.99
CA ALA A 81 -11.07 10.90 -12.94
C ALA A 81 -10.66 10.60 -11.49
N ALA A 82 -10.28 9.37 -11.20
CA ALA A 82 -9.94 8.91 -9.87
C ALA A 82 -8.62 9.51 -9.38
N THR A 83 -8.53 9.75 -8.07
CA THR A 83 -7.31 10.11 -7.35
C THR A 83 -7.28 9.47 -5.97
N GLY A 84 -6.08 9.20 -5.44
CA GLY A 84 -5.91 8.59 -4.12
C GLY A 84 -6.54 7.21 -4.02
N TRP A 85 -6.94 6.83 -2.81
CA TRP A 85 -7.61 5.55 -2.55
C TRP A 85 -8.97 5.49 -3.25
N THR A 86 -9.10 4.58 -4.19
CA THR A 86 -10.29 4.47 -5.05
C THR A 86 -10.90 3.08 -5.00
N ASN A 87 -12.23 3.05 -4.93
CA ASN A 87 -13.05 1.87 -5.11
C ASN A 87 -13.58 1.88 -6.53
N THR A 88 -13.33 0.82 -7.27
CA THR A 88 -13.84 0.67 -8.62
C THR A 88 -15.02 -0.31 -8.65
N ASP A 89 -15.69 -0.39 -9.76
CA ASP A 89 -16.84 -1.28 -9.96
C ASP A 89 -16.45 -2.74 -10.28
N GLN A 90 -15.18 -3.10 -10.23
CA GLN A 90 -14.70 -4.47 -10.42
C GLN A 90 -15.10 -5.44 -9.29
N TYR A 91 -15.75 -4.92 -8.24
CA TYR A 91 -16.32 -5.78 -7.20
C TYR A 91 -17.66 -6.34 -7.62
N THR A 92 -17.84 -7.62 -7.42
CA THR A 92 -19.18 -8.24 -7.43
C THR A 92 -20.03 -7.65 -6.30
N ASP A 93 -21.34 -7.74 -6.41
CA ASP A 93 -22.25 -7.24 -5.36
C ASP A 93 -22.02 -7.96 -4.02
N ASP A 94 -21.59 -9.22 -4.05
CA ASP A 94 -21.24 -10.02 -2.88
C ASP A 94 -19.95 -9.50 -2.21
N GLU A 95 -18.93 -9.15 -3.00
CA GLU A 95 -17.72 -8.53 -2.50
C GLU A 95 -17.99 -7.13 -1.91
N LYS A 96 -18.80 -6.32 -2.56
CA LYS A 96 -19.23 -5.01 -2.02
C LYS A 96 -19.93 -5.15 -0.68
N LYS A 97 -20.82 -6.17 -0.54
CA LYS A 97 -21.52 -6.47 0.71
C LYS A 97 -20.54 -6.89 1.80
N LYS A 98 -19.61 -7.81 1.52
CA LYS A 98 -18.56 -8.27 2.45
C LYS A 98 -17.67 -7.12 2.91
N ILE A 99 -17.22 -6.25 1.99
CA ILE A 99 -16.41 -5.08 2.29
C ILE A 99 -17.19 -4.10 3.19
N LYS A 100 -18.46 -3.85 2.91
CA LYS A 100 -19.31 -2.97 3.71
C LYS A 100 -19.52 -3.52 5.13
N GLU A 101 -19.78 -4.81 5.24
CA GLU A 101 -19.93 -5.50 6.53
C GLU A 101 -18.61 -5.45 7.31
N PHE A 102 -17.50 -5.78 6.67
CA PHE A 102 -16.18 -5.71 7.26
C PHE A 102 -15.84 -4.31 7.77
N LYS A 103 -16.01 -3.25 6.95
CA LYS A 103 -15.81 -1.85 7.35
C LYS A 103 -16.66 -1.46 8.56
N SER A 104 -17.91 -1.91 8.60
CA SER A 104 -18.81 -1.64 9.72
C SER A 104 -18.32 -2.27 11.00
N ASN A 105 -17.86 -3.51 10.94
CA ASN A 105 -17.41 -4.28 12.09
C ASN A 105 -16.07 -3.76 12.63
N VAL A 106 -15.10 -3.47 11.75
CA VAL A 106 -13.83 -2.82 12.13
C VAL A 106 -14.08 -1.47 12.79
N SER A 107 -14.99 -0.66 12.24
CA SER A 107 -15.34 0.65 12.83
C SER A 107 -15.94 0.52 14.22
N LYS A 108 -16.73 -0.51 14.49
CA LYS A 108 -17.30 -0.79 15.81
C LYS A 108 -16.21 -1.23 16.79
N LEU A 109 -15.31 -2.13 16.35
CA LEU A 109 -14.20 -2.61 17.17
C LEU A 109 -13.27 -1.45 17.61
N VAL A 110 -12.84 -0.63 16.64
CA VAL A 110 -11.96 0.54 16.93
C VAL A 110 -12.63 1.58 17.79
N LYS A 111 -13.95 1.80 17.62
CA LYS A 111 -14.70 2.74 18.47
C LYS A 111 -14.82 2.24 19.90
N PHE A 112 -15.09 0.96 20.09
CA PHE A 112 -15.18 0.35 21.39
C PHE A 112 -13.87 0.50 22.19
N GLU A 113 -12.75 0.16 21.62
CA GLU A 113 -11.44 0.28 22.27
C GLU A 113 -11.10 1.73 22.65
N LYS A 114 -11.53 2.72 21.85
CA LYS A 114 -11.37 4.16 22.19
C LYS A 114 -12.28 4.63 23.32
N ASP A 115 -13.48 4.09 23.40
CA ASP A 115 -14.47 4.46 24.43
C ASP A 115 -14.17 3.77 25.76
N ASP A 116 -13.59 2.56 25.73
CA ASP A 116 -13.22 1.79 26.92
C ASP A 116 -12.04 2.44 27.69
N TYR A 117 -11.09 3.05 26.99
CA TYR A 117 -10.01 3.84 27.62
C TYR A 117 -10.48 5.16 28.25
N LYS A 118 -11.70 5.60 28.00
CA LYS A 118 -12.25 6.88 28.51
C LYS A 118 -13.27 6.72 29.63
N LYS A 119 -13.72 5.51 29.92
CA LYS A 119 -14.71 5.23 30.96
C LYS A 119 -14.16 4.23 31.97
N ASP A 120 -14.14 4.60 33.24
CA ASP A 120 -13.91 3.69 34.39
C ASP A 120 -15.05 2.66 34.57
N GLU A 121 -15.96 2.54 33.64
CA GLU A 121 -17.07 1.60 33.64
C GLU A 121 -16.73 0.42 32.72
N LYS A 122 -16.68 -0.79 33.29
CA LYS A 122 -16.57 -2.03 32.53
C LYS A 122 -17.77 -2.19 31.59
N PRO A 123 -17.55 -2.65 30.32
CA PRO A 123 -18.65 -2.95 29.40
C PRO A 123 -19.61 -3.98 30.02
N ASP A 124 -20.90 -3.90 29.67
CA ASP A 124 -21.83 -4.92 30.11
C ASP A 124 -21.52 -6.28 29.51
N GLU A 125 -21.98 -7.38 30.15
CA GLU A 125 -21.72 -8.76 29.70
C GLU A 125 -22.13 -8.99 28.24
N LYS A 126 -23.17 -8.31 27.77
CA LYS A 126 -23.72 -8.44 26.43
C LYS A 126 -22.87 -7.72 25.38
N GLU A 127 -22.26 -6.59 25.73
CA GLU A 127 -21.29 -5.89 24.89
C GLU A 127 -19.99 -6.65 24.80
N THR A 128 -19.49 -7.19 25.91
CA THR A 128 -18.31 -8.04 26.00
C THR A 128 -18.46 -9.28 25.12
N GLN A 129 -19.60 -10.02 25.24
CA GLN A 129 -19.87 -11.19 24.42
C GLN A 129 -19.96 -10.87 22.93
N LYS A 130 -20.53 -9.73 22.56
CA LYS A 130 -20.64 -9.29 21.16
C LYS A 130 -19.31 -8.88 20.56
N LEU A 131 -18.37 -8.46 21.38
CA LEU A 131 -17.00 -8.11 21.03
C LEU A 131 -16.11 -9.34 20.91
N GLU A 132 -16.29 -10.30 21.82
CA GLU A 132 -15.68 -11.63 21.72
C GLU A 132 -16.15 -12.34 20.43
N GLU A 133 -17.45 -12.31 20.10
CA GLU A 133 -17.97 -12.84 18.85
C GLU A 133 -17.42 -12.09 17.60
N LEU A 134 -17.17 -10.79 17.70
CA LEU A 134 -16.53 -10.00 16.63
C LEU A 134 -15.03 -10.26 16.55
N ALA A 135 -14.35 -10.40 17.68
CA ALA A 135 -12.95 -10.77 17.77
C ALA A 135 -12.72 -12.20 17.27
N ASP A 136 -13.61 -13.15 17.60
CA ASP A 136 -13.58 -14.52 17.06
C ASP A 136 -13.88 -14.57 15.56
N LYS A 137 -14.86 -13.79 15.09
CA LYS A 137 -15.24 -13.76 13.67
C LYS A 137 -14.19 -13.11 12.76
N PHE A 138 -13.46 -12.14 13.27
CA PHE A 138 -12.36 -11.47 12.55
C PHE A 138 -10.99 -11.89 13.06
N GLY A 139 -10.92 -12.60 14.21
CA GLY A 139 -9.74 -13.04 14.91
C GLY A 139 -8.71 -11.92 15.16
N GLU A 140 -8.11 -11.82 16.31
CA GLU A 140 -6.90 -11.00 16.51
C GLU A 140 -5.84 -11.27 15.43
N LYS A 141 -5.90 -12.46 14.84
CA LYS A 141 -5.03 -12.96 13.79
C LYS A 141 -5.27 -12.33 12.42
N THR A 142 -6.49 -11.84 12.14
CA THR A 142 -6.86 -11.29 10.83
C THR A 142 -6.75 -9.76 10.78
N PHE A 143 -6.96 -9.09 11.92
CA PHE A 143 -6.85 -7.64 12.06
C PHE A 143 -6.04 -7.31 13.30
N ASN A 144 -4.73 -7.39 13.16
CA ASN A 144 -3.79 -7.25 14.27
C ASN A 144 -3.58 -5.78 14.70
N ALA A 145 -2.79 -5.55 15.75
CA ALA A 145 -2.51 -4.22 16.27
C ALA A 145 -1.85 -3.28 15.23
N TYR A 146 -1.10 -3.84 14.27
CA TYR A 146 -0.51 -3.08 13.17
C TYR A 146 -1.58 -2.61 12.18
N ASP A 147 -2.49 -3.50 11.75
CA ASP A 147 -3.62 -3.15 10.89
C ASP A 147 -4.51 -2.07 11.52
N ARG A 148 -4.70 -2.12 12.84
CA ARG A 148 -5.43 -1.07 13.60
C ARG A 148 -4.77 0.29 13.47
N LYS A 149 -3.45 0.39 13.66
CA LYS A 149 -2.69 1.65 13.46
C LYS A 149 -2.83 2.18 12.04
N VAL A 150 -2.77 1.29 11.05
CA VAL A 150 -2.98 1.64 9.63
C VAL A 150 -4.40 2.16 9.42
N TYR A 151 -5.41 1.45 9.94
CA TYR A 151 -6.80 1.88 9.86
C TYR A 151 -7.04 3.23 10.56
N GLU A 152 -6.46 3.48 11.72
CA GLU A 152 -6.54 4.77 12.41
C GLU A 152 -6.01 5.92 11.55
N LYS A 153 -4.98 5.65 10.74
CA LYS A 153 -4.36 6.64 9.86
C LYS A 153 -5.15 6.92 8.59
N PHE A 154 -5.71 5.88 7.98
CA PHE A 154 -6.34 5.97 6.65
C PHE A 154 -7.86 5.83 6.67
N GLY A 155 -8.44 5.39 7.80
CA GLY A 155 -9.87 5.06 7.86
C GLY A 155 -10.26 3.96 6.89
N GLY A 156 -11.54 3.92 6.52
CA GLY A 156 -12.07 2.89 5.63
C GLY A 156 -11.50 2.89 4.20
N ALA A 157 -10.85 3.97 3.79
CA ALA A 157 -10.25 4.06 2.45
C ALA A 157 -9.10 3.06 2.23
N VAL A 158 -8.41 2.65 3.30
CA VAL A 158 -7.31 1.66 3.22
C VAL A 158 -7.78 0.28 2.72
N PHE A 159 -9.08 -0.02 2.78
CA PHE A 159 -9.64 -1.26 2.23
C PHE A 159 -9.95 -1.19 0.74
N TYR A 160 -9.77 -0.02 0.10
CA TYR A 160 -9.91 0.09 -1.34
C TYR A 160 -8.75 -0.63 -2.04
N GLN A 161 -9.04 -1.15 -3.23
CA GLN A 161 -8.09 -2.03 -3.93
C GLN A 161 -7.08 -1.26 -4.77
N TYR A 162 -7.36 -0.01 -5.12
CA TYR A 162 -6.57 0.79 -6.04
C TYR A 162 -6.15 2.11 -5.43
N TYR A 163 -5.07 2.66 -5.94
CA TYR A 163 -4.63 4.01 -5.65
C TYR A 163 -4.17 4.71 -6.93
N PHE A 164 -4.53 5.97 -7.08
CA PHE A 164 -4.19 6.78 -8.23
C PHE A 164 -3.37 8.00 -7.80
N TYR A 165 -2.42 8.40 -8.64
CA TYR A 165 -1.66 9.64 -8.46
C TYR A 165 -2.56 10.89 -8.56
N SER A 166 -2.01 12.06 -8.22
CA SER A 166 -2.70 13.34 -8.39
C SER A 166 -2.91 13.72 -9.85
N ASP A 167 -2.15 13.14 -10.78
CA ASP A 167 -2.33 13.23 -12.22
C ASP A 167 -3.31 12.20 -12.78
N HIS A 168 -3.96 11.44 -11.88
CA HIS A 168 -4.96 10.41 -12.16
C HIS A 168 -4.43 9.08 -12.70
N THR A 169 -3.12 8.88 -12.84
CA THR A 169 -2.55 7.61 -13.28
C THR A 169 -2.61 6.53 -12.20
N LEU A 170 -2.79 5.28 -12.60
CA LEU A 170 -2.87 4.12 -11.69
C LEU A 170 -1.51 3.83 -11.04
N TRP A 171 -1.49 3.60 -9.73
CA TRP A 171 -0.30 3.10 -9.05
C TRP A 171 -0.08 1.61 -9.27
N THR A 172 1.19 1.26 -9.55
CA THR A 172 1.69 -0.12 -9.57
C THR A 172 3.01 -0.22 -8.82
N GLY A 173 3.42 -1.41 -8.40
CA GLY A 173 4.66 -1.64 -7.67
C GLY A 173 4.60 -1.22 -6.19
N PHE A 174 5.78 -0.98 -5.60
CA PHE A 174 5.93 -0.58 -4.20
C PHE A 174 5.76 0.91 -3.99
N HIS A 175 4.92 1.28 -3.01
CA HIS A 175 4.73 2.66 -2.58
C HIS A 175 4.71 2.81 -1.07
N LYS A 176 5.27 3.91 -0.59
CA LYS A 176 5.22 4.29 0.83
C LYS A 176 4.23 5.45 1.01
N ILE A 177 3.13 5.18 1.71
CA ILE A 177 2.06 6.15 1.97
C ILE A 177 2.00 6.42 3.47
N ASN A 178 2.26 7.65 3.90
CA ASN A 178 2.22 8.05 5.32
C ASN A 178 3.01 7.14 6.26
N GLY A 179 4.16 6.63 5.81
CA GLY A 179 5.05 5.78 6.59
C GLY A 179 4.83 4.27 6.42
N TYR A 180 3.74 3.83 5.80
CA TYR A 180 3.42 2.42 5.57
C TYR A 180 3.73 2.01 4.13
N TYR A 181 4.26 0.79 3.94
CA TYR A 181 4.54 0.23 2.63
C TYR A 181 3.33 -0.54 2.11
N PHE A 182 2.99 -0.32 0.84
CA PHE A 182 1.97 -1.03 0.08
C PHE A 182 2.58 -1.54 -1.21
N TYR A 183 2.06 -2.63 -1.73
CA TYR A 183 2.39 -3.11 -3.05
C TYR A 183 1.13 -3.21 -3.89
N PHE A 184 1.19 -2.66 -5.07
CA PHE A 184 0.15 -2.75 -6.09
C PHE A 184 0.67 -3.60 -7.23
N ASP A 185 -0.09 -4.62 -7.59
CA ASP A 185 0.28 -5.57 -8.63
C ASP A 185 0.60 -4.85 -9.94
N GLU A 186 1.69 -5.22 -10.60
CA GLU A 186 2.20 -4.47 -11.75
C GLU A 186 1.33 -4.60 -12.99
N GLU A 187 0.55 -5.67 -13.11
CA GLU A 187 -0.34 -5.90 -14.26
C GLU A 187 -1.74 -5.33 -14.00
N THR A 188 -2.23 -5.48 -12.79
CA THR A 188 -3.63 -5.17 -12.46
C THR A 188 -3.81 -3.91 -11.64
N GLY A 189 -2.75 -3.35 -11.06
CA GLY A 189 -2.80 -2.26 -10.09
C GLY A 189 -3.50 -2.61 -8.78
N LYS A 190 -3.87 -3.89 -8.55
CA LYS A 190 -4.54 -4.30 -7.31
C LYS A 190 -3.59 -4.32 -6.14
N LYS A 191 -4.02 -3.72 -5.03
CA LYS A 191 -3.31 -3.74 -3.78
C LYS A 191 -3.14 -5.17 -3.26
N ALA A 192 -1.92 -5.54 -2.87
CA ALA A 192 -1.60 -6.84 -2.30
C ALA A 192 -2.15 -7.01 -0.88
N THR A 193 -2.53 -8.24 -0.53
CA THR A 193 -2.82 -8.72 0.83
C THR A 193 -2.27 -10.14 0.99
N GLY A 194 -1.99 -10.55 2.23
CA GLY A 194 -1.40 -11.86 2.53
C GLY A 194 0.07 -11.97 2.12
N TRP A 195 0.57 -13.19 2.06
CA TRP A 195 1.95 -13.49 1.68
C TRP A 195 2.22 -13.20 0.20
N LYS A 196 3.31 -12.49 -0.07
CA LYS A 196 3.81 -12.20 -1.43
C LYS A 196 5.31 -12.38 -1.50
N THR A 197 5.79 -12.88 -2.65
CA THR A 197 7.21 -12.87 -3.00
C THR A 197 7.40 -11.90 -4.16
N ILE A 198 8.22 -10.87 -3.96
CA ILE A 198 8.44 -9.79 -4.91
C ILE A 198 9.97 -9.62 -5.00
N ASP A 199 10.53 -9.73 -6.20
CA ASP A 199 11.98 -9.68 -6.44
C ASP A 199 12.79 -10.62 -5.53
N GLY A 200 12.27 -11.84 -5.31
CA GLY A 200 12.90 -12.86 -4.46
C GLY A 200 12.85 -12.57 -2.96
N LYS A 201 12.20 -11.49 -2.52
CA LYS A 201 11.99 -11.14 -1.11
C LYS A 201 10.55 -11.49 -0.71
N ARG A 202 10.39 -11.99 0.50
CA ARG A 202 9.06 -12.34 1.04
C ARG A 202 8.52 -11.21 1.90
N TYR A 203 7.23 -10.93 1.73
CA TYR A 203 6.47 -9.92 2.46
C TYR A 203 5.16 -10.51 2.95
N TYR A 204 4.63 -9.92 4.00
CA TYR A 204 3.25 -10.16 4.42
C TYR A 204 2.49 -8.83 4.45
N PHE A 205 1.44 -8.73 3.68
CA PHE A 205 0.56 -7.56 3.67
C PHE A 205 -0.69 -7.89 4.49
N GLY A 206 -0.93 -7.11 5.55
CA GLY A 206 -2.12 -7.27 6.38
C GLY A 206 -3.42 -7.07 5.61
N LEU A 207 -4.55 -7.16 6.30
CA LEU A 207 -5.87 -6.92 5.70
C LEU A 207 -6.02 -5.50 5.13
N THR A 208 -5.36 -4.53 5.74
CA THR A 208 -5.29 -3.16 5.24
C THR A 208 -4.44 -3.04 3.98
N GLY A 209 -3.65 -4.06 3.65
CA GLY A 209 -2.68 -4.07 2.57
C GLY A 209 -1.35 -3.42 2.93
N ALA A 210 -1.15 -2.98 4.17
CA ALA A 210 0.16 -2.50 4.61
C ALA A 210 1.10 -3.69 4.88
N ALA A 211 2.37 -3.58 4.45
CA ALA A 211 3.38 -4.59 4.73
C ALA A 211 3.66 -4.66 6.23
N ALA A 212 3.69 -5.86 6.79
CA ALA A 212 4.08 -6.09 8.18
C ALA A 212 5.53 -5.64 8.41
N VAL A 213 5.80 -5.03 9.56
CA VAL A 213 7.12 -4.63 10.01
C VAL A 213 7.32 -5.04 11.46
N GLY A 214 8.56 -5.33 11.86
CA GLY A 214 8.86 -5.80 13.22
C GLY A 214 8.37 -7.24 13.45
N GLU A 215 7.98 -7.56 14.68
CA GLU A 215 7.47 -8.89 15.03
C GLU A 215 6.00 -9.03 14.64
N PHE A 216 5.69 -10.14 14.02
CA PHE A 216 4.34 -10.50 13.57
C PHE A 216 4.05 -11.95 13.94
N GLU A 217 2.90 -12.20 14.53
CA GLU A 217 2.43 -13.52 14.90
C GLU A 217 1.32 -13.97 13.94
N GLU A 218 1.53 -15.10 13.28
CA GLU A 218 0.54 -15.78 12.44
C GLU A 218 -0.01 -17.00 13.18
N ASP A 219 -1.10 -17.57 12.73
CA ASP A 219 -1.78 -18.72 13.29
C ASP A 219 -0.88 -19.73 14.01
N GLY A 220 -1.11 -19.92 15.32
CA GLY A 220 -0.58 -21.04 16.09
C GLY A 220 0.91 -20.97 16.39
N ASP A 221 1.38 -19.96 17.08
CA ASP A 221 2.74 -19.80 17.60
C ASP A 221 3.85 -19.53 16.57
N LYS A 222 3.52 -19.36 15.30
CA LYS A 222 4.50 -18.96 14.29
C LYS A 222 4.77 -17.48 14.37
N LYS A 223 5.96 -17.12 14.85
CA LYS A 223 6.44 -15.74 14.89
C LYS A 223 7.32 -15.45 13.69
N TYR A 224 7.00 -14.35 13.02
CA TYR A 224 7.78 -13.82 11.92
C TYR A 224 8.36 -12.47 12.31
N THR A 225 9.49 -12.13 11.74
CA THR A 225 10.08 -10.81 11.91
C THR A 225 10.32 -10.21 10.54
N PHE A 226 9.94 -8.95 10.38
CA PHE A 226 10.12 -8.20 9.15
C PHE A 226 11.02 -6.99 9.39
N SER A 227 11.83 -6.63 8.40
CA SER A 227 12.59 -5.37 8.42
C SER A 227 11.65 -4.16 8.43
N ASN A 228 12.21 -2.97 8.63
CA ASN A 228 11.46 -1.71 8.55
C ASN A 228 10.89 -1.44 7.13
N GLU A 229 11.39 -2.12 6.11
CA GLU A 229 10.87 -2.10 4.74
C GLU A 229 9.85 -3.22 4.47
N GLY A 230 9.49 -4.01 5.49
CA GLY A 230 8.52 -5.10 5.38
C GLY A 230 9.06 -6.41 4.79
N VAL A 231 10.38 -6.55 4.64
CA VAL A 231 11.00 -7.79 4.15
C VAL A 231 11.07 -8.82 5.28
N LEU A 232 10.59 -10.05 5.03
CA LEU A 232 10.73 -11.15 5.99
C LEU A 232 12.21 -11.36 6.35
N ALA A 233 12.49 -11.37 7.64
CA ALA A 233 13.81 -11.69 8.17
C ALA A 233 14.14 -13.17 7.89
N ASP A 234 15.17 -13.37 7.07
CA ASP A 234 15.73 -14.67 6.75
C ASP A 234 17.26 -14.51 6.82
N GLY A 235 17.83 -14.87 7.96
CA GLY A 235 19.23 -14.61 8.28
C GLY A 235 19.45 -13.15 8.72
N ILE A 236 20.37 -12.45 8.03
CA ILE A 236 20.70 -11.05 8.37
C ILE A 236 19.60 -10.09 7.90
N VAL A 237 19.12 -9.22 8.80
CA VAL A 237 18.05 -8.24 8.55
C VAL A 237 18.35 -6.94 9.28
N LYS A 238 17.93 -5.80 8.73
CA LYS A 238 18.07 -4.50 9.37
C LYS A 238 16.77 -4.09 10.06
N ILE A 239 16.83 -3.88 11.39
CA ILE A 239 15.72 -3.46 12.25
C ILE A 239 16.21 -2.26 13.06
N ASP A 240 15.47 -1.16 13.06
CA ASP A 240 15.76 0.08 13.82
C ASP A 240 17.21 0.58 13.66
N ALA A 241 17.70 0.57 12.41
CA ALA A 241 19.06 0.92 12.01
C ALA A 241 20.14 -0.11 12.37
N GLU A 242 19.84 -1.17 13.10
CA GLU A 242 20.76 -2.24 13.48
C GLU A 242 20.63 -3.46 12.57
N TRP A 243 21.77 -4.11 12.26
CA TRP A 243 21.77 -5.39 11.59
C TRP A 243 21.67 -6.50 12.62
N LYS A 244 20.65 -7.38 12.51
CA LYS A 244 20.39 -8.52 13.39
C LYS A 244 20.29 -9.81 12.56
N PHE A 245 20.57 -10.95 13.17
CA PHE A 245 20.49 -12.25 12.49
C PHE A 245 19.44 -13.14 13.12
N LYS A 246 18.43 -13.52 12.31
CA LYS A 246 17.38 -14.46 12.71
C LYS A 246 17.81 -15.87 12.35
N LYS A 247 17.86 -16.78 13.34
CA LYS A 247 18.17 -18.18 13.14
C LYS A 247 16.97 -18.95 12.59
N GLU A 248 17.22 -20.14 12.05
CA GLU A 248 16.18 -21.02 11.52
C GLU A 248 15.13 -21.42 12.58
N ASP A 249 15.54 -21.55 13.85
CA ASP A 249 14.66 -21.86 14.98
C ASP A 249 13.82 -20.65 15.45
N GLY A 250 13.97 -19.51 14.80
CA GLY A 250 13.25 -18.26 15.11
C GLY A 250 13.86 -17.47 16.26
N SER A 251 14.97 -17.88 16.88
CA SER A 251 15.71 -17.11 17.87
C SER A 251 16.62 -16.06 17.20
N TRP A 252 17.02 -15.04 17.94
CA TRP A 252 18.06 -14.12 17.51
C TRP A 252 19.45 -14.68 17.82
N ALA A 253 20.38 -14.51 16.91
CA ALA A 253 21.80 -14.81 17.18
C ALA A 253 22.32 -13.84 18.25
N LYS A 254 23.26 -14.31 19.05
CA LYS A 254 23.87 -13.55 20.14
C LYS A 254 25.27 -14.10 20.44
N SER A 255 26.26 -13.20 20.53
CA SER A 255 27.66 -13.50 20.85
C SER A 255 28.25 -14.61 19.96
N GLU A 256 27.98 -14.58 18.66
CA GLU A 256 28.40 -15.62 17.72
C GLU A 256 28.68 -15.08 16.30
N PHE A 257 29.55 -15.80 15.59
CA PHE A 257 29.69 -15.59 14.15
C PHE A 257 28.54 -16.25 13.39
N VAL A 258 28.00 -15.51 12.42
CA VAL A 258 26.94 -16.00 11.53
C VAL A 258 27.31 -15.75 10.08
N THR A 259 26.77 -16.59 9.20
CA THR A 259 26.95 -16.44 7.75
C THR A 259 25.61 -16.22 7.06
N SER A 260 25.51 -15.17 6.27
CA SER A 260 24.33 -14.91 5.43
C SER A 260 24.79 -14.51 4.01
N LYS A 261 24.26 -15.19 3.00
CA LYS A 261 24.55 -14.93 1.58
C LYS A 261 26.07 -14.85 1.29
N GLY A 262 26.85 -15.76 1.92
CA GLY A 262 28.32 -15.83 1.77
C GLY A 262 29.11 -14.68 2.42
N LYS A 263 28.46 -13.87 3.26
CA LYS A 263 29.10 -12.85 4.09
C LYS A 263 29.08 -13.27 5.55
N ILE A 264 30.13 -12.95 6.29
CA ILE A 264 30.29 -13.27 7.70
C ILE A 264 30.04 -12.01 8.52
N TYR A 265 29.34 -12.20 9.63
CA TYR A 265 28.99 -11.18 10.62
C TYR A 265 29.34 -11.71 12.00
N TYR A 266 29.57 -10.85 12.97
CA TYR A 266 29.54 -11.22 14.38
C TYR A 266 28.40 -10.47 15.05
N ILE A 267 27.49 -11.20 15.66
CA ILE A 267 26.39 -10.63 16.41
C ILE A 267 26.82 -10.48 17.87
N GLY A 268 26.72 -9.27 18.39
CA GLY A 268 27.09 -8.94 19.75
C GLY A 268 26.12 -9.48 20.80
N GLU A 269 26.39 -9.15 22.06
CA GLU A 269 25.56 -9.54 23.19
C GLU A 269 24.19 -8.85 23.19
N ASP A 270 24.11 -7.69 22.55
CA ASP A 270 22.92 -6.88 22.31
C ASP A 270 22.09 -7.32 21.09
N GLU A 271 22.45 -8.45 20.47
CA GLU A 271 21.82 -9.00 19.26
C GLU A 271 22.06 -8.16 17.99
N ALA A 272 22.91 -7.14 18.04
CA ALA A 272 23.29 -6.33 16.90
C ALA A 272 24.61 -6.82 16.26
N ALA A 273 24.71 -6.71 14.93
CA ALA A 273 25.98 -6.97 14.23
C ALA A 273 26.99 -5.89 14.57
N LEU A 274 28.21 -6.32 14.93
CA LEU A 274 29.29 -5.41 15.20
C LEU A 274 29.73 -4.67 13.93
N THR A 275 30.19 -3.42 14.11
CA THR A 275 30.80 -2.58 13.07
C THR A 275 32.12 -1.99 13.59
N GLY A 276 33.09 -1.74 12.69
CA GLY A 276 34.40 -1.23 13.08
C GLY A 276 35.32 -2.32 13.65
N TRP A 277 36.29 -1.91 14.48
CA TRP A 277 37.30 -2.79 15.06
C TRP A 277 36.86 -3.41 16.38
N HIS A 278 36.93 -4.74 16.48
CA HIS A 278 36.60 -5.49 17.70
C HIS A 278 37.58 -6.62 17.97
N THR A 279 37.93 -6.82 19.24
CA THR A 279 38.68 -7.99 19.68
C THR A 279 37.69 -9.06 20.17
N ILE A 280 37.69 -10.22 19.53
CA ILE A 280 36.86 -11.39 19.83
C ILE A 280 37.79 -12.56 20.02
N GLU A 281 37.76 -13.22 21.20
CA GLU A 281 38.61 -14.35 21.53
C GLU A 281 40.12 -14.07 21.23
N ASP A 282 40.64 -12.94 21.72
CA ASP A 282 41.99 -12.47 21.56
C ASP A 282 42.44 -12.19 20.10
N LYS A 283 41.53 -12.20 19.14
CA LYS A 283 41.80 -11.86 17.74
C LYS A 283 41.11 -10.55 17.37
N LEU A 284 41.82 -9.73 16.60
CA LEU A 284 41.31 -8.45 16.12
C LEU A 284 40.58 -8.63 14.79
N TYR A 285 39.36 -8.18 14.72
CA TYR A 285 38.50 -8.20 13.54
C TYR A 285 38.05 -6.80 13.17
N HIS A 286 37.77 -6.60 11.90
CA HIS A 286 37.10 -5.38 11.41
C HIS A 286 35.82 -5.75 10.65
N PHE A 287 34.75 -5.04 10.95
CA PHE A 287 33.46 -5.16 10.26
C PHE A 287 33.14 -3.83 9.59
N ASP A 288 32.64 -3.86 8.35
CA ASP A 288 32.23 -2.67 7.64
C ASP A 288 30.96 -2.03 8.27
N ASN A 289 30.51 -0.91 7.72
CA ASN A 289 29.32 -0.20 8.23
C ASN A 289 28.01 -0.99 8.09
N ASP A 290 28.02 -2.07 7.29
CA ASP A 290 26.90 -3.02 7.17
C ASP A 290 27.08 -4.24 8.08
N GLY A 291 28.11 -4.26 8.95
CA GLY A 291 28.44 -5.36 9.85
C GLY A 291 29.14 -6.55 9.19
N LYS A 292 29.58 -6.44 7.91
CA LYS A 292 30.23 -7.54 7.20
C LYS A 292 31.70 -7.62 7.58
N LEU A 293 32.20 -8.82 7.87
CA LEU A 293 33.61 -9.04 8.14
C LEU A 293 34.47 -8.61 6.95
N SER A 294 35.36 -7.67 7.18
CA SER A 294 36.31 -7.18 6.20
C SER A 294 37.42 -8.23 5.95
N LYS A 295 37.88 -8.34 4.72
CA LYS A 295 38.97 -9.26 4.31
C LYS A 295 39.86 -8.61 3.27
N GLY A 296 41.15 -8.89 3.34
CA GLY A 296 42.18 -8.38 2.41
C GLY A 296 42.66 -6.97 2.80
N LEU A 297 43.03 -6.15 1.82
CA LEU A 297 43.46 -4.77 2.07
C LEU A 297 42.29 -3.91 2.50
N PHE A 298 42.45 -3.22 3.61
CA PHE A 298 41.47 -2.29 4.19
C PHE A 298 42.22 -1.02 4.65
N SER A 299 41.65 0.15 4.44
CA SER A 299 42.17 1.42 4.94
C SER A 299 41.08 2.22 5.64
N ASP A 300 41.46 2.83 6.77
CA ASP A 300 40.64 3.81 7.50
C ASP A 300 41.51 5.05 7.85
N ASP A 301 40.99 5.95 8.65
CA ASP A 301 41.69 7.17 9.09
C ASP A 301 42.95 6.87 9.92
N SER A 302 43.10 5.67 10.44
CA SER A 302 44.24 5.22 11.25
C SER A 302 45.37 4.57 10.44
N GLY A 303 45.07 4.14 9.18
CA GLY A 303 46.11 3.56 8.32
C GLY A 303 45.61 2.52 7.32
N LEU A 304 46.58 1.79 6.74
CA LEU A 304 46.35 0.69 5.80
C LEU A 304 46.60 -0.64 6.50
N TYR A 305 45.69 -1.54 6.43
CA TYR A 305 45.71 -2.85 7.08
C TYR A 305 45.52 -3.98 6.06
N TYR A 306 46.12 -5.13 6.37
CA TYR A 306 45.83 -6.36 5.68
C TYR A 306 45.13 -7.31 6.64
N ILE A 307 43.87 -7.63 6.35
CA ILE A 307 43.02 -8.54 7.14
C ILE A 307 43.10 -9.92 6.50
N ASP A 308 43.57 -10.91 7.26
CA ASP A 308 43.70 -12.30 6.77
C ASP A 308 42.37 -12.83 6.28
N LYS A 309 42.44 -13.67 5.25
CA LYS A 309 41.23 -14.28 4.65
C LYS A 309 40.72 -15.51 5.42
N ASN A 310 41.53 -15.98 6.41
CA ASN A 310 41.21 -17.19 7.20
C ASN A 310 40.42 -16.89 8.46
#